data_c01b937037697e02a0feb498ee4877d5
#
_entry.id   c01b937037697e02a0feb498ee4877d5
#
_cell.length_a   1.000
_cell.length_b   1.000
_cell.length_c   1.000
_cell.angle_alpha   90.00
_cell.angle_beta   90.00
_cell.angle_gamma   90.00
#
_symmetry.space_group_name_H-M   'P 1'
#
loop_
_entity.id
_entity.type
_entity.pdbx_description
1 polymer ?
#
loop_
_entity_poly.entity_id
_entity_poly.type
_entity_poly.pdbx_seq_one_letter_code
_entity_poly.pdbx_strand_id
1 'polypeptide(L)'
;TTATRSSGLPDVPTIAEAGVPGYEVDAWYGLLAPAATPAAIIARLNADLAATVANAEMKERLQTAGIDARATTPPEFHQRIVRDIQRWADLVKRAKIVTD
;
A
#
# COMPACT_ATOMS: atom_id res chain seq x y z
N THR A 1 9.26 -6.38 0.31
CA THR A 1 9.48 -6.60 1.73
C THR A 1 8.89 -5.46 2.54
N THR A 2 7.73 -5.73 3.00
CA THR A 2 6.87 -4.91 3.86
C THR A 2 7.47 -4.77 5.27
N ALA A 3 6.96 -3.84 6.06
CA ALA A 3 7.35 -3.67 7.47
C ALA A 3 7.05 -4.91 8.33
N THR A 4 6.07 -5.72 7.92
CA THR A 4 5.69 -6.97 8.57
C THR A 4 5.86 -8.14 7.60
N ARG A 5 6.01 -9.35 8.13
CA ARG A 5 6.09 -10.57 7.29
C ARG A 5 4.81 -10.76 6.50
N SER A 6 4.92 -11.34 5.31
CA SER A 6 3.75 -11.71 4.51
C SER A 6 2.92 -12.79 5.19
N SER A 7 1.61 -12.67 5.15
CA SER A 7 0.69 -13.70 5.68
C SER A 7 0.82 -15.03 4.93
N GLY A 8 1.20 -15.00 3.66
CA GLY A 8 1.46 -16.19 2.85
C GLY A 8 2.82 -16.86 3.10
N LEU A 9 3.77 -16.18 3.78
CA LEU A 9 5.13 -16.67 4.05
C LEU A 9 5.56 -16.25 5.48
N PRO A 10 4.89 -16.72 6.53
CA PRO A 10 5.12 -16.25 7.89
C PRO A 10 6.51 -16.58 8.45
N ASP A 11 7.13 -17.62 7.94
CA ASP A 11 8.47 -18.05 8.37
C ASP A 11 9.61 -17.31 7.68
N VAL A 12 9.31 -16.51 6.64
CA VAL A 12 10.31 -15.72 5.92
C VAL A 12 10.43 -14.35 6.59
N PRO A 13 11.62 -13.99 7.11
CA PRO A 13 11.82 -12.68 7.75
C PRO A 13 11.74 -11.54 6.73
N THR A 14 11.38 -10.35 7.20
CA THR A 14 11.51 -9.13 6.41
C THR A 14 12.99 -8.77 6.21
N ILE A 15 13.30 -7.93 5.23
CA ILE A 15 14.67 -7.43 5.03
C ILE A 15 15.14 -6.63 6.25
N ALA A 16 14.25 -5.90 6.91
CA ALA A 16 14.56 -5.18 8.14
C ALA A 16 14.97 -6.14 9.26
N GLU A 17 14.24 -7.24 9.47
CA GLU A 17 14.58 -8.29 10.43
C GLU A 17 15.87 -9.03 10.07
N ALA A 18 16.14 -9.19 8.78
CA ALA A 18 17.33 -9.89 8.27
C ALA A 18 18.62 -9.06 8.31
N GLY A 19 18.60 -7.85 8.86
CA GLY A 19 19.80 -7.06 9.12
C GLY A 19 19.89 -5.69 8.40
N VAL A 20 18.81 -5.21 7.78
CA VAL A 20 18.73 -3.87 7.20
C VAL A 20 17.63 -3.05 7.89
N PRO A 21 17.87 -2.54 9.12
CA PRO A 21 16.88 -1.80 9.88
C PRO A 21 16.30 -0.62 9.09
N GLY A 22 14.99 -0.43 9.15
CA GLY A 22 14.30 0.65 8.46
C GLY A 22 14.05 0.40 6.97
N TYR A 23 14.44 -0.76 6.45
CA TYR A 23 14.08 -1.12 5.08
C TYR A 23 12.59 -1.49 5.01
N GLU A 24 11.86 -0.74 4.23
CA GLU A 24 10.45 -0.99 3.92
C GLU A 24 10.17 -0.54 2.49
N VAL A 25 9.87 -1.50 1.62
CA VAL A 25 9.42 -1.24 0.25
C VAL A 25 8.29 -2.20 -0.05
N ASP A 26 7.12 -1.68 -0.33
CA ASP A 26 5.99 -2.43 -0.79
C ASP A 26 5.33 -1.76 -2.00
N ALA A 27 4.75 -2.57 -2.86
CA ALA A 27 3.88 -2.08 -3.91
C ALA A 27 2.46 -2.01 -3.35
N TRP A 28 1.80 -0.90 -3.57
CA TRP A 28 0.42 -0.71 -3.20
C TRP A 28 -0.42 -0.24 -4.40
N TYR A 29 -1.69 -0.57 -4.37
CA TYR A 29 -2.67 -0.16 -5.36
C TYR A 29 -3.75 0.66 -4.69
N GLY A 30 -4.30 1.64 -5.39
CA GLY A 30 -5.33 2.49 -4.85
C GLY A 30 -6.27 3.02 -5.93
N LEU A 31 -7.48 3.34 -5.52
CA LEU A 31 -8.47 4.02 -6.36
C LEU A 31 -8.43 5.52 -6.06
N LEU A 32 -8.43 6.31 -7.10
CA LEU A 32 -8.49 7.76 -7.03
C LEU A 32 -9.73 8.25 -7.79
N ALA A 33 -10.31 9.32 -7.30
CA ALA A 33 -11.44 9.98 -7.94
C ALA A 33 -11.06 11.44 -8.30
N PRO A 34 -11.73 12.05 -9.28
CA PRO A 34 -11.55 13.47 -9.58
C PRO A 34 -11.75 14.35 -8.34
N ALA A 35 -10.98 15.43 -8.22
CA ALA A 35 -10.99 16.30 -7.03
C ALA A 35 -12.37 16.89 -6.68
N ALA A 36 -13.24 17.07 -7.68
CA ALA A 36 -14.61 17.59 -7.49
C ALA A 36 -15.64 16.51 -7.13
N THR A 37 -15.23 15.26 -6.90
CA THR A 37 -16.17 14.18 -6.53
C THR A 37 -16.76 14.46 -5.14
N PRO A 38 -18.11 14.45 -5.00
CA PRO A 38 -18.75 14.69 -3.71
C PRO A 38 -18.29 13.73 -2.63
N ALA A 39 -18.11 14.22 -1.41
CA ALA A 39 -17.63 13.44 -0.27
C ALA A 39 -18.51 12.21 0.03
N ALA A 40 -19.81 12.30 -0.17
CA ALA A 40 -20.74 11.18 0.02
C ALA A 40 -20.44 10.02 -0.95
N ILE A 41 -20.04 10.33 -2.19
CA ILE A 41 -19.66 9.32 -3.19
C ILE A 41 -18.34 8.66 -2.79
N ILE A 42 -17.35 9.45 -2.35
CA ILE A 42 -16.08 8.92 -1.85
C ILE A 42 -16.30 7.99 -0.66
N ALA A 43 -17.13 8.39 0.30
CA ALA A 43 -17.45 7.56 1.48
C ALA A 43 -18.11 6.25 1.06
N ARG A 44 -19.03 6.27 0.11
CA ARG A 44 -19.72 5.08 -0.39
C ARG A 44 -18.74 4.15 -1.12
N LEU A 45 -17.91 4.66 -2.02
CA LEU A 45 -16.90 3.89 -2.72
C LEU A 45 -15.88 3.24 -1.76
N ASN A 46 -15.45 3.98 -0.74
CA ASN A 46 -14.55 3.45 0.28
C ASN A 46 -15.19 2.32 1.09
N ALA A 47 -16.47 2.46 1.48
CA ALA A 47 -17.20 1.41 2.18
C ALA A 47 -17.36 0.15 1.32
N ASP A 48 -17.73 0.30 0.05
CA ASP A 48 -17.90 -0.81 -0.88
C ASP A 48 -16.55 -1.51 -1.17
N LEU A 49 -15.47 -0.73 -1.31
CA LEU A 49 -14.11 -1.26 -1.44
C LEU A 49 -13.69 -2.06 -0.19
N ALA A 50 -13.93 -1.51 0.99
CA ALA A 50 -13.61 -2.19 2.25
C ALA A 50 -14.36 -3.51 2.40
N ALA A 51 -15.65 -3.53 2.06
CA ALA A 51 -16.45 -4.75 2.06
C ALA A 51 -15.94 -5.79 1.04
N THR A 52 -15.56 -5.32 -0.15
CA THR A 52 -15.00 -6.19 -1.21
C THR A 52 -13.68 -6.83 -0.76
N VAL A 53 -12.77 -6.05 -0.19
CA VAL A 53 -11.49 -6.55 0.32
C VAL A 53 -11.66 -7.46 1.53
N ALA A 54 -12.72 -7.29 2.32
CA ALA A 54 -13.04 -8.16 3.46
C ALA A 54 -13.68 -9.50 3.04
N ASN A 55 -14.17 -9.61 1.81
CA ASN A 55 -14.79 -10.84 1.30
C ASN A 55 -13.77 -11.98 1.24
N ALA A 56 -14.16 -13.20 1.70
CA ALA A 56 -13.27 -14.34 1.80
C ALA A 56 -12.71 -14.79 0.44
N GLU A 57 -13.56 -14.86 -0.58
CA GLU A 57 -13.15 -15.25 -1.94
C GLU A 57 -12.16 -14.24 -2.54
N MET A 58 -12.42 -12.94 -2.33
CA MET A 58 -11.51 -11.89 -2.80
C MET A 58 -10.16 -11.96 -2.09
N LYS A 59 -10.15 -12.18 -0.77
CA LYS A 59 -8.90 -12.38 0.00
C LYS A 59 -8.09 -13.55 -0.54
N GLU A 60 -8.73 -14.68 -0.77
CA GLU A 60 -8.05 -15.87 -1.30
C GLU A 60 -7.44 -15.62 -2.68
N ARG A 61 -8.18 -14.97 -3.57
CA ARG A 61 -7.69 -14.59 -4.91
C ARG A 61 -6.48 -13.64 -4.83
N LEU A 62 -6.54 -12.64 -3.96
CA LEU A 62 -5.45 -11.69 -3.79
C LEU A 62 -4.23 -12.35 -3.15
N GLN A 63 -4.40 -13.21 -2.15
CA GLN A 63 -3.30 -13.97 -1.56
C GLN A 63 -2.63 -14.90 -2.57
N THR A 64 -3.41 -15.56 -3.43
CA THR A 64 -2.88 -16.39 -4.52
C THR A 64 -2.03 -15.55 -5.50
N ALA A 65 -2.38 -14.30 -5.69
CA ALA A 65 -1.61 -13.34 -6.48
C ALA A 65 -0.43 -12.69 -5.71
N GLY A 66 -0.17 -13.10 -4.46
CA GLY A 66 0.88 -12.54 -3.61
C GLY A 66 0.54 -11.15 -3.02
N ILE A 67 -0.74 -10.81 -2.96
CA ILE A 67 -1.21 -9.50 -2.49
C ILE A 67 -1.90 -9.67 -1.12
N ASP A 68 -1.34 -9.04 -0.10
CA ASP A 68 -1.97 -8.91 1.22
C ASP A 68 -2.99 -7.74 1.18
N ALA A 69 -4.26 -8.09 0.97
CA ALA A 69 -5.32 -7.11 0.80
C ALA A 69 -5.62 -6.35 2.09
N ARG A 70 -5.57 -5.01 2.02
CA ARG A 70 -5.88 -4.14 3.14
C ARG A 70 -6.63 -2.89 2.65
N ALA A 71 -7.81 -2.66 3.18
CA ALA A 71 -8.51 -1.40 2.99
C ALA A 71 -7.97 -0.33 3.94
N THR A 72 -7.96 0.91 3.49
CA THR A 72 -7.63 2.10 4.27
C THR A 72 -8.73 3.13 4.14
N THR A 73 -8.79 4.09 5.06
CA THR A 73 -9.62 5.27 4.91
C THR A 73 -9.00 6.26 3.89
N PRO A 74 -9.80 7.14 3.28
CA PRO A 74 -9.28 8.17 2.38
C PRO A 74 -8.18 9.06 2.99
N PRO A 75 -8.27 9.53 4.26
CA PRO A 75 -7.19 10.27 4.90
C PRO A 75 -5.90 9.45 5.08
N GLU A 76 -6.00 8.19 5.50
CA GLU A 76 -4.82 7.31 5.64
C GLU A 76 -4.13 7.09 4.30
N PHE A 77 -4.92 6.88 3.23
CA PHE A 77 -4.38 6.71 1.89
C PHE A 77 -3.71 7.98 1.38
N HIS A 78 -4.32 9.15 1.61
CA HIS A 78 -3.71 10.44 1.28
C HIS A 78 -2.37 10.63 1.99
N GLN A 79 -2.31 10.39 3.30
CA GLN A 79 -1.05 10.47 4.08
C GLN A 79 0.02 9.53 3.53
N ARG A 80 -0.37 8.33 3.11
CA ARG A 80 0.56 7.39 2.48
C ARG A 80 1.14 7.95 1.19
N ILE A 81 0.31 8.49 0.29
CA ILE A 81 0.76 9.09 -0.96
C ILE A 81 1.77 10.21 -0.70
N VAL A 82 1.43 11.14 0.21
CA VAL A 82 2.32 12.27 0.54
C VAL A 82 3.67 11.79 1.09
N ARG A 83 3.64 10.84 2.03
CA ARG A 83 4.86 10.26 2.61
C ARG A 83 5.72 9.57 1.56
N ASP A 84 5.11 8.79 0.68
CA ASP A 84 5.83 8.04 -0.35
C ASP A 84 6.45 8.99 -1.38
N ILE A 85 5.76 10.05 -1.79
CA ILE A 85 6.32 11.08 -2.68
C ILE A 85 7.59 11.70 -2.08
N GLN A 86 7.56 12.09 -0.81
CA GLN A 86 8.71 12.66 -0.12
C GLN A 86 9.87 11.67 -0.01
N ARG A 87 9.55 10.44 0.43
CA ARG A 87 10.55 9.37 0.60
C ARG A 87 11.27 9.04 -0.71
N TRP A 88 10.51 8.88 -1.78
CA TRP A 88 11.11 8.55 -3.08
C TRP A 88 11.88 9.72 -3.68
N ALA A 89 11.39 10.96 -3.52
CA ALA A 89 12.13 12.14 -3.95
C ALA A 89 13.50 12.27 -3.24
N ASP A 90 13.52 12.01 -1.93
CA ASP A 90 14.78 12.03 -1.15
C ASP A 90 15.72 10.89 -1.55
N LEU A 91 15.17 9.70 -1.82
CA LEU A 91 15.98 8.57 -2.28
C LEU A 91 16.62 8.84 -3.64
N VAL A 92 15.84 9.34 -4.60
CA VAL A 92 16.31 9.71 -5.96
C VAL A 92 17.45 10.72 -5.86
N LYS A 93 17.28 11.76 -5.03
CA LYS A 93 18.34 12.76 -4.80
C LYS A 93 19.62 12.14 -4.24
N ARG A 94 19.50 11.35 -3.16
CA ARG A 94 20.67 10.75 -2.48
C ARG A 94 21.38 9.74 -3.36
N ALA A 95 20.63 8.95 -4.10
CA ALA A 95 21.18 7.93 -5.00
C ALA A 95 21.64 8.51 -6.34
N LYS A 96 21.45 9.82 -6.58
CA LYS A 96 21.78 10.50 -7.84
C LYS A 96 21.18 9.80 -9.07
N ILE A 97 19.95 9.31 -8.93
CA ILE A 97 19.24 8.66 -10.04
C ILE A 97 18.83 9.75 -11.01
N VAL A 98 19.28 9.63 -12.25
CA VAL A 98 18.88 10.50 -13.36
C VAL A 98 17.72 9.81 -14.08
N THR A 99 16.59 10.52 -14.19
CA THR A 99 15.46 10.11 -15.03
C THR A 99 15.61 10.84 -16.37
N ASP A 100 15.70 10.09 -17.44
CA ASP A 100 15.67 10.63 -18.81
C ASP A 100 14.31 11.26 -19.12
#